data_99e7cd3f0fad4d8bed47bff8855ddcc1
#
_entry.id   99e7cd3f0fad4d8bed47bff8855ddcc1
#
_cell.length_a   1.000
_cell.length_b   1.000
_cell.length_c   1.000
_cell.angle_alpha   90.00
_cell.angle_beta   90.00
_cell.angle_gamma   90.00
#
_symmetry.space_group_name_H-M   'P 1'
#
loop_
_entity.id
_entity.type
_entity.pdbx_description
1 polymer ?
#
loop_
_entity_poly.entity_id
_entity_poly.type
_entity_poly.pdbx_seq_one_letter_code
_entity_poly.pdbx_strand_id
1 'polypeptide(L)'
;MKKQTVSLLVLLLAASGFFFSCGNTMNKNAGALEFDSIQVNETAHLFGDTAKPACNLIINLAYASQSSDEKMKDSLNTYFLSACFGEKYMGMTPEEAVKKYTEKYVGDYRKDLEPMYRKDEQDKENAGEIGAWYSYYKGIESHVQLYTGHLLVYRIDYNEYTGGAHGIYMSTFLNLDLRTLAPIRLDDLFAGDYKEQLTDLLWNQLMADNKVATRQEPVSYTHLR
;
A
#
# COMPACT_ATOMS: atom_id res chain seq x y z
N MET A 1 -3.98 59.65 -35.09
CA MET A 1 -3.05 58.54 -34.78
C MET A 1 -3.72 57.65 -33.77
N LYS A 2 -4.26 56.50 -34.21
CA LYS A 2 -4.98 55.54 -33.35
C LYS A 2 -3.97 54.49 -32.80
N LYS A 3 -3.84 54.37 -31.48
CA LYS A 3 -3.09 53.31 -30.84
C LYS A 3 -3.98 52.07 -30.76
N GLN A 4 -3.57 51.01 -31.44
CA GLN A 4 -4.17 49.69 -31.29
C GLN A 4 -3.54 48.98 -30.09
N THR A 5 -4.34 48.64 -29.10
CA THR A 5 -4.00 47.74 -27.99
C THR A 5 -4.20 46.32 -28.48
N VAL A 6 -3.11 45.55 -28.55
CA VAL A 6 -3.13 44.11 -28.82
C VAL A 6 -3.40 43.40 -27.50
N SER A 7 -4.57 42.77 -27.41
CA SER A 7 -4.96 41.93 -26.30
C SER A 7 -4.37 40.54 -26.49
N LEU A 8 -3.41 40.14 -25.62
CA LEU A 8 -2.79 38.83 -25.64
C LEU A 8 -3.70 37.85 -24.87
N LEU A 9 -4.44 37.04 -25.62
CA LEU A 9 -5.27 35.95 -25.07
C LEU A 9 -4.35 34.74 -24.81
N VAL A 10 -4.01 34.51 -23.55
CA VAL A 10 -3.28 33.30 -23.14
C VAL A 10 -4.27 32.16 -23.04
N LEU A 11 -4.23 31.27 -24.02
CA LEU A 11 -4.97 30.01 -24.01
C LEU A 11 -4.21 29.00 -23.13
N LEU A 12 -4.70 28.76 -21.90
CA LEU A 12 -4.27 27.63 -21.07
C LEU A 12 -4.86 26.34 -21.65
N LEU A 13 -4.06 25.60 -22.40
CA LEU A 13 -4.37 24.20 -22.75
C LEU A 13 -4.07 23.34 -21.51
N ALA A 14 -5.14 22.97 -20.81
CA ALA A 14 -5.08 21.88 -19.86
C ALA A 14 -4.92 20.57 -20.65
N ALA A 15 -3.69 20.05 -20.72
CA ALA A 15 -3.42 18.74 -21.28
C ALA A 15 -3.87 17.69 -20.26
N SER A 16 -5.15 17.28 -20.35
CA SER A 16 -5.64 16.04 -19.72
C SER A 16 -5.01 14.85 -20.45
N GLY A 17 -3.90 14.35 -19.92
CA GLY A 17 -3.28 13.12 -20.38
C GLY A 17 -4.18 11.92 -20.08
N PHE A 18 -4.95 11.49 -21.07
CA PHE A 18 -5.57 10.16 -21.06
C PHE A 18 -4.45 9.14 -21.24
N PHE A 19 -4.02 8.52 -20.14
CA PHE A 19 -3.21 7.32 -20.22
C PHE A 19 -4.12 6.16 -20.64
N PHE A 20 -4.07 5.81 -21.92
CA PHE A 20 -4.59 4.52 -22.39
C PHE A 20 -3.72 3.42 -21.77
N SER A 21 -4.24 2.76 -20.75
CA SER A 21 -3.73 1.47 -20.30
C SER A 21 -3.94 0.46 -21.43
N CYS A 22 -2.87 -0.07 -22.00
CA CYS A 22 -2.93 -1.22 -22.88
C CYS A 22 -3.36 -2.43 -22.06
N GLY A 23 -4.66 -2.64 -21.93
CA GLY A 23 -5.24 -3.87 -21.41
C GLY A 23 -4.97 -5.00 -22.39
N ASN A 24 -4.30 -6.05 -21.91
CA ASN A 24 -4.20 -7.34 -22.57
C ASN A 24 -5.63 -7.84 -22.84
N THR A 25 -6.01 -7.97 -24.12
CA THR A 25 -7.32 -8.50 -24.54
C THR A 25 -7.41 -9.98 -24.17
N MET A 26 -7.78 -10.27 -22.93
CA MET A 26 -8.33 -11.57 -22.58
C MET A 26 -9.80 -11.62 -22.99
N ASN A 27 -10.19 -12.72 -23.60
CA ASN A 27 -11.50 -13.09 -24.11
C ASN A 27 -12.66 -12.49 -23.27
N LYS A 28 -13.44 -11.60 -23.88
CA LYS A 28 -14.65 -11.03 -23.28
C LYS A 28 -15.76 -12.10 -23.25
N ASN A 29 -15.73 -12.96 -22.23
CA ASN A 29 -16.92 -13.69 -21.82
C ASN A 29 -17.75 -12.75 -20.94
N ALA A 30 -18.99 -12.52 -21.31
CA ALA A 30 -19.96 -11.77 -20.52
C ALA A 30 -20.06 -12.40 -19.12
N GLY A 31 -19.51 -11.70 -18.10
CA GLY A 31 -19.49 -12.15 -16.72
C GLY A 31 -18.12 -12.29 -16.08
N ALA A 32 -17.04 -11.98 -16.79
CA ALA A 32 -15.68 -12.03 -16.24
C ALA A 32 -15.52 -11.02 -15.09
N LEU A 33 -14.83 -11.45 -14.04
CA LEU A 33 -14.35 -10.57 -12.98
C LEU A 33 -13.27 -9.66 -13.56
N GLU A 34 -13.47 -8.34 -13.42
CA GLU A 34 -12.52 -7.32 -13.88
C GLU A 34 -11.94 -6.56 -12.69
N PHE A 35 -10.71 -6.09 -12.83
CA PHE A 35 -10.01 -5.34 -11.81
C PHE A 35 -9.60 -3.98 -12.34
N ASP A 36 -9.58 -2.99 -11.45
CA ASP A 36 -9.07 -1.64 -11.70
C ASP A 36 -8.21 -1.20 -10.52
N SER A 37 -7.65 0.01 -10.54
CA SER A 37 -6.83 0.52 -9.46
C SER A 37 -7.16 1.96 -9.07
N ILE A 38 -7.03 2.26 -7.77
CA ILE A 38 -7.09 3.62 -7.23
C ILE A 38 -5.68 4.02 -6.81
N GLN A 39 -5.23 5.17 -7.29
CA GLN A 39 -3.92 5.71 -6.98
C GLN A 39 -4.04 6.98 -6.15
N VAL A 40 -3.24 7.07 -5.08
CA VAL A 40 -3.06 8.27 -4.26
C VAL A 40 -1.59 8.55 -4.12
N ASN A 41 -1.24 9.82 -4.26
CA ASN A 41 0.09 10.34 -3.93
C ASN A 41 -0.14 11.63 -3.13
N GLU A 42 -0.10 11.51 -1.81
CA GLU A 42 -0.38 12.58 -0.87
C GLU A 42 0.89 13.01 -0.14
N THR A 43 1.15 14.30 -0.12
CA THR A 43 2.21 14.93 0.67
C THR A 43 1.60 15.94 1.62
N ALA A 44 1.76 15.71 2.92
CA ALA A 44 1.22 16.59 3.93
C ALA A 44 2.30 17.09 4.88
N HIS A 45 2.53 18.40 4.89
CA HIS A 45 3.50 19.05 5.75
C HIS A 45 2.93 19.33 7.14
N LEU A 46 3.81 19.35 8.16
CA LEU A 46 3.46 19.80 9.50
C LEU A 46 2.99 21.27 9.44
N PHE A 47 1.94 21.57 10.18
CA PHE A 47 1.29 22.90 10.22
C PHE A 47 0.78 23.42 8.85
N GLY A 48 0.82 22.58 7.79
CA GLY A 48 0.53 23.01 6.42
C GLY A 48 1.63 23.90 5.82
N ASP A 49 2.78 24.00 6.43
CA ASP A 49 3.92 24.82 5.98
C ASP A 49 4.90 23.98 5.17
N THR A 50 5.06 24.29 3.88
CA THR A 50 5.93 23.56 2.95
C THR A 50 7.42 23.61 3.30
N ALA A 51 7.84 24.52 4.18
CA ALA A 51 9.20 24.58 4.71
C ALA A 51 9.44 23.58 5.86
N LYS A 52 8.38 22.94 6.37
CA LYS A 52 8.45 21.97 7.45
C LYS A 52 8.47 20.53 6.91
N PRO A 53 8.92 19.55 7.73
CA PRO A 53 8.87 18.13 7.36
C PRO A 53 7.47 17.68 6.92
N ALA A 54 7.44 16.62 6.12
CA ALA A 54 6.20 16.09 5.58
C ALA A 54 6.08 14.58 5.78
N CYS A 55 4.84 14.08 5.77
CA CYS A 55 4.59 12.69 5.44
C CYS A 55 4.23 12.55 3.97
N ASN A 56 4.74 11.48 3.35
CA ASN A 56 4.39 11.09 2.00
C ASN A 56 3.64 9.76 2.05
N LEU A 57 2.44 9.71 1.49
CA LEU A 57 1.62 8.52 1.38
C LEU A 57 1.39 8.18 -0.08
N ILE A 58 1.83 6.99 -0.49
CA ILE A 58 1.56 6.45 -1.81
C ILE A 58 0.66 5.22 -1.65
N ILE A 59 -0.48 5.23 -2.31
CA ILE A 59 -1.38 4.08 -2.37
C ILE A 59 -1.61 3.73 -3.84
N ASN A 60 -1.46 2.46 -4.17
CA ASN A 60 -1.93 1.86 -5.41
C ASN A 60 -2.76 0.63 -5.05
N LEU A 61 -4.08 0.81 -4.95
CA LEU A 61 -5.03 -0.22 -4.56
C LEU A 61 -5.65 -0.86 -5.79
N ALA A 62 -5.34 -2.13 -6.07
CA ALA A 62 -6.11 -2.93 -7.01
C ALA A 62 -7.41 -3.41 -6.36
N TYR A 63 -8.52 -3.33 -7.07
CA TYR A 63 -9.83 -3.76 -6.58
C TYR A 63 -10.67 -4.41 -7.69
N ALA A 64 -11.67 -5.21 -7.29
CA ALA A 64 -12.62 -5.79 -8.21
C ALA A 64 -13.62 -4.72 -8.66
N SER A 65 -13.54 -4.31 -9.93
CA SER A 65 -14.34 -3.22 -10.50
C SER A 65 -15.67 -3.72 -11.09
N GLN A 66 -15.68 -4.92 -11.72
CA GLN A 66 -16.84 -5.50 -12.33
C GLN A 66 -16.89 -7.01 -12.10
N SER A 67 -18.09 -7.54 -11.94
CA SER A 67 -18.37 -8.98 -11.93
C SER A 67 -19.84 -9.21 -12.30
N SER A 68 -20.15 -10.33 -12.92
CA SER A 68 -21.56 -10.78 -13.08
C SER A 68 -22.17 -11.23 -11.75
N ASP A 69 -21.33 -11.53 -10.76
CA ASP A 69 -21.71 -11.84 -9.39
C ASP A 69 -21.27 -10.68 -8.47
N GLU A 70 -22.22 -9.79 -8.17
CA GLU A 70 -21.99 -8.65 -7.27
C GLU A 70 -21.50 -9.11 -5.88
N LYS A 71 -22.02 -10.24 -5.37
CA LYS A 71 -21.59 -10.79 -4.08
C LYS A 71 -20.12 -11.19 -4.10
N MET A 72 -19.66 -11.76 -5.21
CA MET A 72 -18.23 -12.08 -5.39
C MET A 72 -17.41 -10.81 -5.38
N LYS A 73 -17.79 -9.80 -6.16
CA LYS A 73 -17.09 -8.50 -6.21
C LYS A 73 -16.97 -7.87 -4.82
N ASP A 74 -18.08 -7.77 -4.10
CA ASP A 74 -18.12 -7.14 -2.77
C ASP A 74 -17.32 -7.94 -1.74
N SER A 75 -17.38 -9.28 -1.80
CA SER A 75 -16.56 -10.13 -0.92
C SER A 75 -15.07 -9.97 -1.18
N LEU A 76 -14.64 -9.92 -2.44
CA LEU A 76 -13.25 -9.72 -2.80
C LEU A 76 -12.75 -8.35 -2.32
N ASN A 77 -13.52 -7.28 -2.58
CA ASN A 77 -13.15 -5.94 -2.12
C ASN A 77 -13.10 -5.86 -0.59
N THR A 78 -14.00 -6.53 0.13
CA THR A 78 -13.94 -6.63 1.59
C THR A 78 -12.61 -7.23 2.06
N TYR A 79 -12.15 -8.33 1.44
CA TYR A 79 -10.86 -8.94 1.77
C TYR A 79 -9.68 -8.06 1.37
N PHE A 80 -9.70 -7.44 0.19
CA PHE A 80 -8.64 -6.56 -0.28
C PHE A 80 -8.45 -5.35 0.64
N LEU A 81 -9.56 -4.69 1.00
CA LEU A 81 -9.54 -3.54 1.90
C LEU A 81 -9.07 -3.91 3.31
N SER A 82 -9.53 -5.07 3.82
CA SER A 82 -9.05 -5.57 5.10
C SER A 82 -7.55 -5.87 5.08
N ALA A 83 -7.06 -6.49 4.02
CA ALA A 83 -5.65 -6.83 3.86
C ALA A 83 -4.76 -5.59 3.70
N CYS A 84 -5.23 -4.56 2.95
CA CYS A 84 -4.46 -3.33 2.72
C CYS A 84 -4.52 -2.36 3.89
N PHE A 85 -5.68 -2.20 4.54
CA PHE A 85 -5.93 -1.10 5.48
C PHE A 85 -6.38 -1.56 6.87
N GLY A 86 -6.70 -2.84 7.03
CA GLY A 86 -7.19 -3.44 8.27
C GLY A 86 -8.71 -3.59 8.32
N GLU A 87 -9.18 -4.41 9.27
CA GLU A 87 -10.57 -4.86 9.36
C GLU A 87 -11.61 -3.74 9.45
N LYS A 88 -11.25 -2.60 10.02
CA LYS A 88 -12.17 -1.45 10.16
C LYS A 88 -12.63 -0.83 8.83
N TYR A 89 -11.97 -1.19 7.72
CA TYR A 89 -12.33 -0.73 6.38
C TYR A 89 -13.16 -1.74 5.60
N MET A 90 -13.46 -2.89 6.19
CA MET A 90 -14.36 -3.89 5.60
C MET A 90 -15.75 -3.32 5.35
N GLY A 91 -16.34 -3.68 4.21
CA GLY A 91 -17.68 -3.23 3.83
C GLY A 91 -17.79 -1.78 3.35
N MET A 92 -16.68 -1.06 3.24
CA MET A 92 -16.65 0.24 2.53
C MET A 92 -16.49 0.01 1.02
N THR A 93 -16.78 1.05 0.23
CA THR A 93 -16.31 1.05 -1.16
C THR A 93 -14.79 1.28 -1.20
N PRO A 94 -14.08 0.84 -2.26
CA PRO A 94 -12.65 1.08 -2.40
C PRO A 94 -12.26 2.57 -2.28
N GLU A 95 -13.06 3.45 -2.90
CA GLU A 95 -12.86 4.90 -2.87
C GLU A 95 -13.02 5.49 -1.47
N GLU A 96 -14.07 5.07 -0.75
CA GLU A 96 -14.31 5.51 0.64
C GLU A 96 -13.19 5.04 1.57
N ALA A 97 -12.75 3.80 1.42
CA ALA A 97 -11.69 3.23 2.24
C ALA A 97 -10.36 3.97 2.03
N VAL A 98 -9.96 4.19 0.77
CA VAL A 98 -8.74 4.93 0.42
C VAL A 98 -8.81 6.36 0.96
N LYS A 99 -9.92 7.06 0.75
CA LYS A 99 -10.10 8.42 1.26
C LYS A 99 -9.97 8.49 2.78
N LYS A 100 -10.72 7.63 3.50
CA LYS A 100 -10.69 7.60 4.98
C LYS A 100 -9.32 7.19 5.52
N TYR A 101 -8.63 6.26 4.83
CA TYR A 101 -7.28 5.87 5.22
C TYR A 101 -6.30 7.04 5.08
N THR A 102 -6.33 7.73 3.94
CA THR A 102 -5.50 8.90 3.67
C THR A 102 -5.72 10.01 4.69
N GLU A 103 -6.99 10.38 4.93
CA GLU A 103 -7.35 11.40 5.91
C GLU A 103 -6.86 11.03 7.33
N LYS A 104 -7.02 9.76 7.71
CA LYS A 104 -6.55 9.28 9.01
C LYS A 104 -5.02 9.31 9.11
N TYR A 105 -4.30 8.83 8.10
CA TYR A 105 -2.84 8.80 8.12
C TYR A 105 -2.24 10.20 8.27
N VAL A 106 -2.72 11.16 7.46
CA VAL A 106 -2.31 12.56 7.54
C VAL A 106 -2.70 13.19 8.88
N GLY A 107 -3.92 12.90 9.35
CA GLY A 107 -4.41 13.42 10.64
C GLY A 107 -3.59 12.90 11.82
N ASP A 108 -3.28 11.61 11.85
CA ASP A 108 -2.43 11.01 12.88
C ASP A 108 -1.01 11.60 12.85
N TYR A 109 -0.39 11.71 11.66
CA TYR A 109 0.92 12.30 11.48
C TYR A 109 1.01 13.70 12.10
N ARG A 110 0.06 14.59 11.77
CA ARG A 110 0.04 15.96 12.32
C ARG A 110 -0.24 15.98 13.81
N LYS A 111 -1.25 15.23 14.24
CA LYS A 111 -1.64 15.17 15.64
C LYS A 111 -0.51 14.74 16.56
N ASP A 112 0.26 13.74 16.12
CA ASP A 112 1.31 13.15 16.95
C ASP A 112 2.60 13.97 16.89
N LEU A 113 2.96 14.52 15.72
CA LEU A 113 4.27 15.16 15.54
C LEU A 113 4.28 16.67 15.69
N GLU A 114 3.19 17.39 15.41
CA GLU A 114 3.18 18.85 15.56
C GLU A 114 3.50 19.35 17.00
N PRO A 115 2.95 18.72 18.06
CA PRO A 115 3.31 19.12 19.42
C PRO A 115 4.79 18.86 19.76
N MET A 116 5.33 17.73 19.27
CA MET A 116 6.74 17.36 19.48
C MET A 116 7.66 18.31 18.73
N TYR A 117 7.36 18.58 17.47
CA TYR A 117 8.12 19.50 16.62
C TYR A 117 8.20 20.91 17.24
N ARG A 118 7.07 21.45 17.74
CA ARG A 118 7.06 22.76 18.42
C ARG A 118 7.96 22.79 19.64
N LYS A 119 8.00 21.71 20.40
CA LYS A 119 8.87 21.60 21.58
C LYS A 119 10.35 21.60 21.16
N ASP A 120 10.72 20.78 20.18
CA ASP A 120 12.09 20.67 19.71
C ASP A 120 12.57 21.95 19.01
N GLU A 121 11.66 22.67 18.30
CA GLU A 121 11.97 23.95 17.68
C GLU A 121 12.29 25.07 18.73
N GLN A 122 11.74 24.94 19.93
CA GLN A 122 12.03 25.84 21.05
C GLN A 122 13.36 25.52 21.76
N ASP A 123 13.84 24.29 21.65
CA ASP A 123 15.08 23.82 22.20
C ASP A 123 16.26 24.19 21.27
N LYS A 124 16.93 25.32 21.58
CA LYS A 124 18.00 25.89 20.74
C LYS A 124 19.22 24.97 20.57
N GLU A 125 19.40 23.98 21.43
CA GLU A 125 20.53 23.03 21.33
C GLU A 125 20.32 22.01 20.24
N ASN A 126 19.07 21.69 19.92
CA ASN A 126 18.69 20.64 18.92
C ASN A 126 18.18 21.21 17.60
N ALA A 127 18.08 22.51 17.43
CA ALA A 127 17.46 23.16 16.27
C ALA A 127 18.11 22.84 14.90
N GLY A 128 19.30 22.22 14.88
CA GLY A 128 19.99 21.81 13.64
C GLY A 128 19.67 20.40 13.14
N GLU A 129 19.06 19.51 13.95
CA GLU A 129 18.86 18.09 13.63
C GLU A 129 17.38 17.69 13.40
N ILE A 130 16.47 18.66 13.44
CA ILE A 130 15.02 18.45 13.48
C ILE A 130 14.44 17.77 12.22
N GLY A 131 15.15 17.71 11.09
CA GLY A 131 14.54 17.32 9.81
C GLY A 131 14.11 15.86 9.67
N ALA A 132 15.03 14.93 9.89
CA ALA A 132 14.86 13.54 9.49
C ALA A 132 13.84 12.76 10.34
N TRP A 133 13.75 13.03 11.64
CA TRP A 133 12.84 12.35 12.57
C TRP A 133 11.36 12.63 12.31
N TYR A 134 11.06 13.73 11.64
CA TYR A 134 9.71 14.19 11.38
C TYR A 134 9.23 13.90 9.95
N SER A 135 10.09 13.35 9.10
CA SER A 135 9.74 13.01 7.73
C SER A 135 9.30 11.55 7.66
N TYR A 136 8.02 11.33 7.36
CA TYR A 136 7.43 10.00 7.25
C TYR A 136 7.19 9.63 5.79
N TYR A 137 7.26 8.35 5.52
CA TYR A 137 6.89 7.78 4.23
C TYR A 137 6.10 6.50 4.43
N LYS A 138 5.04 6.31 3.65
CA LYS A 138 4.30 5.06 3.57
C LYS A 138 3.87 4.77 2.15
N GLY A 139 4.22 3.58 1.67
CA GLY A 139 3.74 3.00 0.42
C GLY A 139 2.86 1.78 0.71
N ILE A 140 1.73 1.68 0.03
CA ILE A 140 0.85 0.50 0.01
C ILE A 140 0.54 0.25 -1.46
N GLU A 141 1.13 -0.81 -2.01
CA GLU A 141 0.93 -1.20 -3.39
C GLU A 141 0.30 -2.60 -3.43
N SER A 142 -0.74 -2.77 -4.21
CA SER A 142 -1.40 -4.04 -4.33
C SER A 142 -1.76 -4.38 -5.76
N HIS A 143 -1.77 -5.67 -6.07
CA HIS A 143 -2.15 -6.16 -7.39
C HIS A 143 -2.62 -7.62 -7.34
N VAL A 144 -3.43 -7.99 -8.31
CA VAL A 144 -3.79 -9.39 -8.54
C VAL A 144 -2.62 -10.08 -9.23
N GLN A 145 -1.90 -10.91 -8.49
CA GLN A 145 -0.73 -11.62 -9.01
C GLN A 145 -1.11 -12.86 -9.83
N LEU A 146 -2.19 -13.54 -9.44
CA LEU A 146 -2.72 -14.69 -10.14
C LEU A 146 -4.25 -14.67 -10.07
N TYR A 147 -4.88 -14.93 -11.19
CA TYR A 147 -6.32 -15.17 -11.28
C TYR A 147 -6.59 -16.35 -12.19
N THR A 148 -7.23 -17.37 -11.63
CA THR A 148 -7.74 -18.53 -12.35
C THR A 148 -9.24 -18.67 -12.05
N GLY A 149 -9.94 -19.63 -12.71
CA GLY A 149 -11.36 -19.86 -12.41
C GLY A 149 -11.67 -20.25 -10.95
N HIS A 150 -10.67 -20.60 -10.13
CA HIS A 150 -10.86 -21.11 -8.78
C HIS A 150 -9.96 -20.44 -7.73
N LEU A 151 -8.84 -19.86 -8.14
CA LEU A 151 -7.84 -19.27 -7.24
C LEU A 151 -7.56 -17.83 -7.63
N LEU A 152 -7.56 -16.95 -6.64
CA LEU A 152 -7.04 -15.60 -6.75
C LEU A 152 -5.93 -15.42 -5.74
N VAL A 153 -4.77 -14.91 -6.19
CA VAL A 153 -3.66 -14.49 -5.35
C VAL A 153 -3.54 -12.98 -5.46
N TYR A 154 -3.74 -12.32 -4.35
CA TYR A 154 -3.63 -10.87 -4.22
C TYR A 154 -2.38 -10.56 -3.40
N ARG A 155 -1.45 -9.79 -3.97
CA ARG A 155 -0.22 -9.39 -3.32
C ARG A 155 -0.32 -7.95 -2.86
N ILE A 156 0.20 -7.68 -1.65
CA ILE A 156 0.32 -6.35 -1.07
C ILE A 156 1.78 -6.14 -0.67
N ASP A 157 2.36 -5.05 -1.13
CA ASP A 157 3.69 -4.59 -0.76
C ASP A 157 3.55 -3.34 0.12
N TYR A 158 4.15 -3.40 1.31
CA TYR A 158 4.22 -2.30 2.25
C TYR A 158 5.63 -1.76 2.33
N ASN A 159 5.72 -0.45 2.41
CA ASN A 159 6.97 0.25 2.59
C ASN A 159 6.71 1.42 3.55
N GLU A 160 7.42 1.48 4.68
CA GLU A 160 7.15 2.48 5.70
C GLU A 160 8.44 2.96 6.35
N TYR A 161 8.53 4.27 6.55
CA TYR A 161 9.55 4.94 7.34
C TYR A 161 8.90 5.98 8.24
N THR A 162 9.17 5.92 9.53
CA THR A 162 8.60 6.79 10.55
C THR A 162 9.68 7.49 11.40
N GLY A 163 10.73 7.96 10.75
CA GLY A 163 11.78 8.75 11.42
C GLY A 163 12.82 7.94 12.21
N GLY A 164 12.80 6.61 12.15
CA GLY A 164 13.78 5.75 12.83
C GLY A 164 15.06 5.53 12.03
N ALA A 165 15.93 4.64 12.53
CA ALA A 165 17.19 4.29 11.87
C ALA A 165 16.98 3.53 10.56
N HIS A 166 15.87 2.79 10.42
CA HIS A 166 15.55 1.96 9.25
C HIS A 166 14.06 2.02 8.92
N GLY A 167 13.76 1.90 7.62
CA GLY A 167 12.40 1.65 7.13
C GLY A 167 12.04 0.17 7.23
N ILE A 168 10.75 -0.13 7.11
CA ILE A 168 10.20 -1.48 7.02
C ILE A 168 9.73 -1.70 5.59
N TYR A 169 10.05 -2.86 5.05
CA TYR A 169 9.50 -3.37 3.79
C TYR A 169 8.92 -4.76 4.03
N MET A 170 7.70 -5.00 3.56
CA MET A 170 7.00 -6.26 3.74
C MET A 170 6.11 -6.57 2.54
N SER A 171 6.16 -7.82 2.06
CA SER A 171 5.20 -8.34 1.09
C SER A 171 4.29 -9.36 1.77
N THR A 172 2.99 -9.25 1.53
CA THR A 172 2.00 -10.22 2.00
C THR A 172 1.16 -10.73 0.84
N PHE A 173 0.63 -11.94 1.00
CA PHE A 173 -0.20 -12.60 0.00
C PHE A 173 -1.52 -13.02 0.63
N LEU A 174 -2.61 -12.63 -0.02
CA LEU A 174 -3.95 -13.12 0.27
C LEU A 174 -4.33 -14.13 -0.82
N ASN A 175 -4.49 -15.38 -0.43
CA ASN A 175 -4.92 -16.46 -1.32
C ASN A 175 -6.40 -16.73 -1.08
N LEU A 176 -7.23 -16.66 -2.12
CA LEU A 176 -8.68 -16.83 -2.05
C LEU A 176 -9.16 -18.00 -2.92
N ASP A 177 -9.96 -18.90 -2.36
CA ASP A 177 -10.74 -19.86 -3.15
C ASP A 177 -12.01 -19.16 -3.65
N LEU A 178 -12.10 -18.94 -4.96
CA LEU A 178 -13.22 -18.24 -5.58
C LEU A 178 -14.53 -19.05 -5.61
N ARG A 179 -14.48 -20.35 -5.32
CA ARG A 179 -15.69 -21.20 -5.21
C ARG A 179 -16.40 -20.99 -3.87
N THR A 180 -15.63 -20.74 -2.83
CA THR A 180 -16.14 -20.54 -1.45
C THR A 180 -16.12 -19.08 -1.03
N LEU A 181 -15.40 -18.21 -1.75
CA LEU A 181 -15.09 -16.83 -1.41
C LEU A 181 -14.44 -16.71 -0.03
N ALA A 182 -13.54 -17.64 0.28
CA ALA A 182 -12.84 -17.69 1.56
C ALA A 182 -11.32 -17.68 1.39
N PRO A 183 -10.58 -17.09 2.36
CA PRO A 183 -9.13 -17.19 2.38
C PRO A 183 -8.67 -18.63 2.55
N ILE A 184 -7.67 -19.02 1.74
CA ILE A 184 -6.97 -20.29 1.86
C ILE A 184 -5.90 -20.14 2.95
N ARG A 185 -5.97 -20.96 3.98
CA ARG A 185 -5.04 -20.97 5.11
C ARG A 185 -4.09 -22.16 5.02
N LEU A 186 -3.03 -22.16 5.81
CA LEU A 186 -2.09 -23.28 5.86
C LEU A 186 -2.77 -24.58 6.27
N ASP A 187 -3.74 -24.51 7.19
CA ASP A 187 -4.52 -25.68 7.63
C ASP A 187 -5.42 -26.27 6.52
N ASP A 188 -5.69 -25.53 5.45
CA ASP A 188 -6.40 -26.00 4.25
C ASP A 188 -5.46 -26.73 3.28
N LEU A 189 -4.15 -26.47 3.37
CA LEU A 189 -3.12 -27.00 2.48
C LEU A 189 -2.36 -28.18 3.05
N PHE A 190 -2.21 -28.24 4.37
CA PHE A 190 -1.42 -29.26 5.06
C PHE A 190 -2.29 -30.06 6.02
N ALA A 191 -2.08 -31.37 6.04
CA ALA A 191 -2.79 -32.28 6.95
C ALA A 191 -1.96 -32.62 8.19
N GLY A 192 -2.65 -32.96 9.28
CA GLY A 192 -2.00 -33.39 10.53
C GLY A 192 -1.23 -32.28 11.24
N ASP A 193 -0.24 -32.67 12.04
CA ASP A 193 0.62 -31.73 12.76
C ASP A 193 1.85 -31.34 11.90
N TYR A 194 1.61 -30.47 10.92
CA TYR A 194 2.63 -30.04 9.96
C TYR A 194 3.51 -28.90 10.48
N LYS A 195 3.12 -28.19 11.54
CA LYS A 195 3.73 -26.92 11.93
C LYS A 195 5.20 -27.06 12.31
N GLU A 196 5.54 -28.09 13.06
CA GLU A 196 6.93 -28.36 13.45
C GLU A 196 7.78 -28.70 12.22
N GLN A 197 7.30 -29.61 11.38
CA GLN A 197 8.02 -30.01 10.16
C GLN A 197 8.20 -28.84 9.18
N LEU A 198 7.17 -28.04 8.97
CA LEU A 198 7.25 -26.86 8.11
C LEU A 198 8.21 -25.83 8.71
N THR A 199 8.18 -25.60 10.01
CA THR A 199 9.10 -24.70 10.71
C THR A 199 10.54 -25.16 10.53
N ASP A 200 10.81 -26.46 10.68
CA ASP A 200 12.15 -27.03 10.49
C ASP A 200 12.65 -26.88 9.06
N LEU A 201 11.78 -27.12 8.07
CA LEU A 201 12.13 -26.94 6.66
C LEU A 201 12.47 -25.47 6.35
N LEU A 202 11.66 -24.53 6.85
CA LEU A 202 11.89 -23.08 6.67
C LEU A 202 13.21 -22.64 7.35
N TRP A 203 13.48 -23.12 8.59
CA TRP A 203 14.74 -22.83 9.25
C TRP A 203 15.94 -23.40 8.51
N ASN A 204 15.86 -24.62 8.03
CA ASN A 204 16.93 -25.23 7.26
C ASN A 204 17.25 -24.46 5.99
N GLN A 205 16.20 -24.01 5.28
CA GLN A 205 16.37 -23.16 4.09
C GLN A 205 16.98 -21.82 4.46
N LEU A 206 16.46 -21.14 5.49
CA LEU A 206 16.96 -19.85 5.95
C LEU A 206 18.43 -19.91 6.36
N MET A 207 18.84 -20.95 7.10
CA MET A 207 20.24 -21.18 7.48
C MET A 207 21.12 -21.40 6.26
N ALA A 208 20.67 -22.19 5.30
CA ALA A 208 21.41 -22.44 4.06
C ALA A 208 21.61 -21.15 3.26
N ASP A 209 20.57 -20.35 3.08
CA ASP A 209 20.62 -19.10 2.33
C ASP A 209 21.55 -18.07 2.98
N ASN A 210 21.60 -18.03 4.32
CA ASN A 210 22.45 -17.11 5.08
C ASN A 210 23.81 -17.70 5.43
N LYS A 211 24.11 -18.97 5.06
CA LYS A 211 25.37 -19.66 5.35
C LYS A 211 25.70 -19.70 6.85
N VAL A 212 24.69 -19.85 7.69
CA VAL A 212 24.83 -20.01 9.16
C VAL A 212 24.64 -21.46 9.55
N ALA A 213 25.33 -21.91 10.59
CA ALA A 213 25.33 -23.31 11.00
C ALA A 213 24.23 -23.63 12.02
N THR A 214 23.73 -22.64 12.75
CA THR A 214 22.75 -22.82 13.81
C THR A 214 21.67 -21.73 13.80
N ARG A 215 20.50 -22.03 14.37
CA ARG A 215 19.38 -21.08 14.52
C ARG A 215 19.67 -19.91 15.47
N GLN A 216 20.70 -20.02 16.31
CA GLN A 216 21.12 -18.99 17.26
C GLN A 216 22.05 -17.94 16.60
N GLU A 217 22.61 -18.25 15.44
CA GLU A 217 23.43 -17.29 14.73
C GLU A 217 22.53 -16.18 14.15
N PRO A 218 22.93 -14.91 14.31
CA PRO A 218 22.11 -13.81 13.81
C PRO A 218 22.04 -13.83 12.29
N VAL A 219 20.83 -13.82 11.75
CA VAL A 219 20.58 -13.53 10.33
C VAL A 219 20.48 -12.01 10.20
N SER A 220 21.29 -11.41 9.35
CA SER A 220 21.25 -9.98 9.12
C SER A 220 19.95 -9.58 8.40
N TYR A 221 19.33 -8.49 8.82
CA TYR A 221 18.16 -7.91 8.13
C TYR A 221 18.43 -7.62 6.65
N THR A 222 19.67 -7.41 6.26
CA THR A 222 20.07 -7.16 4.87
C THR A 222 20.00 -8.41 3.98
N HIS A 223 19.81 -9.59 4.54
CA HIS A 223 19.71 -10.86 3.81
C HIS A 223 18.24 -11.32 3.62
N LEU A 224 17.28 -10.62 4.20
CA LEU A 224 15.85 -10.86 4.02
C LEU A 224 15.25 -10.02 2.88
N ARG A 225 15.98 -9.92 1.77
CA ARG A 225 15.51 -9.26 0.55
C ARG A 225 14.86 -10.24 -0.41
#